data_92eb90eb0abe076bc97e6565c0756e67
#
_entry.id   92eb90eb0abe076bc97e6565c0756e67
#
_cell.length_a   1.000
_cell.length_b   1.000
_cell.length_c   1.000
_cell.angle_alpha   90.00
_cell.angle_beta   90.00
_cell.angle_gamma   90.00
#
_symmetry.space_group_name_H-M   'P 1'
#
loop_
_entity.id
_entity.type
_entity.pdbx_description
1 polymer ?
#
loop_
_entity_poly.entity_id
_entity_poly.type
_entity_poly.pdbx_seq_one_letter_code
_entity_poly.pdbx_strand_id
1 'polypeptide(L)'
;ITKLAVSFGAKALANIIYQEDGTAKSPVLKFVTEEQAKAIQERAQAQAGDIIFFVADKPKAVYDIMGRLRLHFGKSLNLIDESKHNLLWVVDFPMFEYSEEEGRYMAMHHPFTSPNLADVDKLDSGDLGNIKSIAYDIVYNGTELGGGSVRIHSSEVQKKIFKALGLTEEEAIEKFGFMVNALQYGTPPHAGLAIGL
;
A
#
# COMPACT_ATOMS: atom_id res chain seq x y z
N ILE A 1 -18.04 -13.79 -11.35
CA ILE A 1 -16.98 -13.20 -10.51
C ILE A 1 -15.59 -13.42 -11.12
N THR A 2 -15.22 -14.63 -11.58
CA THR A 2 -13.91 -14.87 -12.21
C THR A 2 -13.63 -13.93 -13.38
N LYS A 3 -14.59 -13.72 -14.29
CA LYS A 3 -14.44 -12.76 -15.41
C LYS A 3 -14.20 -11.33 -14.92
N LEU A 4 -14.86 -10.95 -13.85
CA LEU A 4 -14.68 -9.64 -13.21
C LEU A 4 -13.27 -9.50 -12.60
N ALA A 5 -12.81 -10.50 -11.86
CA ALA A 5 -11.45 -10.50 -11.32
C ALA A 5 -10.38 -10.41 -12.44
N VAL A 6 -10.59 -11.14 -13.54
CA VAL A 6 -9.72 -11.08 -14.73
C VAL A 6 -9.73 -9.67 -15.35
N SER A 7 -10.89 -8.98 -15.41
CA SER A 7 -10.93 -7.58 -15.88
C SER A 7 -10.21 -6.60 -14.95
N PHE A 8 -9.97 -6.99 -13.70
CA PHE A 8 -9.14 -6.25 -12.74
C PHE A 8 -7.65 -6.62 -12.78
N GLY A 9 -7.28 -7.55 -13.68
CA GLY A 9 -5.89 -7.98 -13.88
C GLY A 9 -5.53 -9.32 -13.24
N ALA A 10 -6.48 -10.05 -12.63
CA ALA A 10 -6.20 -11.38 -12.10
C ALA A 10 -5.92 -12.38 -13.23
N LYS A 11 -4.87 -13.19 -13.07
CA LYS A 11 -4.62 -14.33 -13.97
C LYS A 11 -5.64 -15.45 -13.77
N ALA A 12 -6.07 -15.64 -12.53
CA ALA A 12 -7.10 -16.58 -12.12
C ALA A 12 -7.73 -16.14 -10.80
N LEU A 13 -8.92 -16.67 -10.50
CA LEU A 13 -9.57 -16.50 -9.22
C LEU A 13 -9.92 -17.88 -8.68
N ALA A 14 -9.15 -18.37 -7.72
CA ALA A 14 -9.46 -19.60 -7.01
C ALA A 14 -10.51 -19.32 -5.94
N ASN A 15 -11.31 -20.33 -5.58
CA ASN A 15 -12.32 -20.18 -4.55
C ASN A 15 -12.59 -21.51 -3.83
N ILE A 16 -13.13 -21.42 -2.60
CA ILE A 16 -13.74 -22.52 -1.87
C ILE A 16 -15.18 -22.11 -1.57
N ILE A 17 -16.13 -22.94 -1.94
CA ILE A 17 -17.56 -22.76 -1.67
C ILE A 17 -17.94 -23.70 -0.53
N TYR A 18 -18.49 -23.17 0.54
CA TYR A 18 -19.07 -23.95 1.63
C TYR A 18 -20.56 -24.11 1.38
N GLN A 19 -20.97 -25.34 1.09
CA GLN A 19 -22.37 -25.65 0.76
C GLN A 19 -23.23 -25.65 2.05
N GLU A 20 -24.53 -25.56 1.91
CA GLU A 20 -25.46 -25.55 3.06
C GLU A 20 -25.41 -26.83 3.89
N ASP A 21 -25.03 -27.95 3.28
CA ASP A 21 -24.81 -29.23 3.96
C ASP A 21 -23.46 -29.31 4.73
N GLY A 22 -22.70 -28.22 4.76
CA GLY A 22 -21.40 -28.13 5.41
C GLY A 22 -20.24 -28.68 4.58
N THR A 23 -20.49 -29.22 3.37
CA THR A 23 -19.42 -29.70 2.50
C THR A 23 -18.70 -28.55 1.80
N ALA A 24 -17.37 -28.66 1.64
CA ALA A 24 -16.57 -27.70 0.90
C ALA A 24 -16.31 -28.18 -0.52
N LYS A 25 -16.54 -27.32 -1.51
CA LYS A 25 -16.31 -27.61 -2.93
C LYS A 25 -15.31 -26.62 -3.54
N SER A 26 -14.21 -27.16 -4.05
CA SER A 26 -13.18 -26.35 -4.71
C SER A 26 -12.16 -27.19 -5.47
N PRO A 27 -11.65 -26.74 -6.62
CA PRO A 27 -10.44 -27.33 -7.22
C PRO A 27 -9.21 -27.21 -6.33
N VAL A 28 -9.14 -26.21 -5.44
CA VAL A 28 -8.00 -25.95 -4.53
C VAL A 28 -7.84 -27.07 -3.51
N LEU A 29 -8.94 -27.70 -3.09
CA LEU A 29 -8.93 -28.76 -2.07
C LEU A 29 -8.12 -30.00 -2.50
N LYS A 30 -7.82 -30.16 -3.78
CA LYS A 30 -6.95 -31.24 -4.27
C LYS A 30 -5.46 -31.01 -3.93
N PHE A 31 -5.10 -29.78 -3.56
CA PHE A 31 -3.71 -29.37 -3.33
C PHE A 31 -3.43 -29.06 -1.87
N VAL A 32 -4.39 -29.20 -0.99
CA VAL A 32 -4.28 -28.93 0.46
C VAL A 32 -4.73 -30.15 1.25
N THR A 33 -4.17 -30.34 2.44
CA THR A 33 -4.61 -31.40 3.37
C THR A 33 -5.93 -31.01 4.03
N GLU A 34 -6.62 -31.98 4.63
CA GLU A 34 -7.85 -31.72 5.41
C GLU A 34 -7.60 -30.73 6.56
N GLU A 35 -6.44 -30.86 7.24
CA GLU A 35 -6.06 -29.92 8.31
C GLU A 35 -5.87 -28.50 7.78
N GLN A 36 -5.22 -28.35 6.62
CA GLN A 36 -5.05 -27.04 5.98
C GLN A 36 -6.38 -26.45 5.53
N ALA A 37 -7.26 -27.27 4.95
CA ALA A 37 -8.62 -26.83 4.55
C ALA A 37 -9.42 -26.34 5.75
N LYS A 38 -9.36 -27.07 6.89
CA LYS A 38 -10.00 -26.67 8.13
C LYS A 38 -9.41 -25.37 8.71
N ALA A 39 -8.08 -25.24 8.71
CA ALA A 39 -7.41 -24.02 9.16
C ALA A 39 -7.78 -22.80 8.32
N ILE A 40 -7.95 -22.95 6.98
CA ILE A 40 -8.44 -21.90 6.08
C ILE A 40 -9.86 -21.49 6.48
N GLN A 41 -10.75 -22.47 6.70
CA GLN A 41 -12.14 -22.21 7.10
C GLN A 41 -12.22 -21.45 8.43
N GLU A 42 -11.48 -21.93 9.44
CA GLU A 42 -11.46 -21.33 10.78
C GLU A 42 -10.89 -19.90 10.75
N ARG A 43 -9.79 -19.69 10.02
CA ARG A 43 -9.17 -18.35 9.88
C ARG A 43 -10.07 -17.36 9.17
N ALA A 44 -10.82 -17.79 8.16
CA ALA A 44 -11.79 -16.98 7.43
C ALA A 44 -13.14 -16.87 8.16
N GLN A 45 -13.36 -17.65 9.22
CA GLN A 45 -14.63 -17.77 9.92
C GLN A 45 -15.79 -18.14 8.98
N ALA A 46 -15.48 -18.94 7.94
CA ALA A 46 -16.42 -19.28 6.90
C ALA A 46 -17.46 -20.32 7.40
N GLN A 47 -18.71 -20.05 7.08
CA GLN A 47 -19.87 -20.86 7.44
C GLN A 47 -20.51 -21.48 6.19
N ALA A 48 -21.50 -22.34 6.40
CA ALA A 48 -22.32 -22.87 5.32
C ALA A 48 -22.98 -21.72 4.52
N GLY A 49 -22.90 -21.78 3.21
CA GLY A 49 -23.36 -20.74 2.30
C GLY A 49 -22.28 -19.72 1.90
N ASP A 50 -21.11 -19.73 2.55
CA ASP A 50 -20.03 -18.77 2.27
C ASP A 50 -19.14 -19.22 1.10
N ILE A 51 -18.43 -18.23 0.53
CA ILE A 51 -17.40 -18.44 -0.47
C ILE A 51 -16.14 -17.68 -0.10
N ILE A 52 -14.99 -18.36 -0.14
CA ILE A 52 -13.68 -17.73 0.02
C ILE A 52 -13.03 -17.59 -1.36
N PHE A 53 -12.53 -16.40 -1.69
CA PHE A 53 -11.76 -16.14 -2.90
C PHE A 53 -10.28 -16.01 -2.59
N PHE A 54 -9.44 -16.49 -3.51
CA PHE A 54 -7.98 -16.42 -3.41
C PHE A 54 -7.41 -15.79 -4.68
N VAL A 55 -6.53 -14.81 -4.49
CA VAL A 55 -5.71 -14.22 -5.55
C VAL A 55 -4.25 -14.40 -5.18
N ALA A 56 -3.45 -14.90 -6.12
CA ALA A 56 -2.02 -15.07 -5.96
C ALA A 56 -1.30 -14.38 -7.13
N ASP A 57 -0.56 -13.33 -6.81
CA ASP A 57 0.28 -12.56 -7.74
C ASP A 57 1.28 -11.68 -6.95
N LYS A 58 1.96 -10.75 -7.61
CA LYS A 58 2.76 -9.72 -6.93
C LYS A 58 1.88 -8.91 -5.96
N PRO A 59 2.40 -8.48 -4.80
CA PRO A 59 1.59 -7.82 -3.75
C PRO A 59 0.70 -6.68 -4.25
N LYS A 60 1.23 -5.78 -5.10
CA LYS A 60 0.49 -4.65 -5.67
C LYS A 60 -0.76 -5.12 -6.45
N ALA A 61 -0.60 -6.15 -7.29
CA ALA A 61 -1.70 -6.70 -8.08
C ALA A 61 -2.75 -7.36 -7.17
N VAL A 62 -2.31 -8.11 -6.15
CA VAL A 62 -3.24 -8.75 -5.17
C VAL A 62 -4.07 -7.68 -4.45
N TYR A 63 -3.44 -6.62 -3.95
CA TYR A 63 -4.15 -5.56 -3.22
C TYR A 63 -5.16 -4.83 -4.10
N ASP A 64 -4.80 -4.50 -5.36
CA ASP A 64 -5.72 -3.83 -6.29
C ASP A 64 -6.92 -4.72 -6.64
N ILE A 65 -6.67 -5.97 -7.04
CA ILE A 65 -7.72 -6.92 -7.41
C ILE A 65 -8.68 -7.19 -6.24
N MET A 66 -8.13 -7.49 -5.06
CA MET A 66 -8.94 -7.81 -3.88
C MET A 66 -9.69 -6.58 -3.36
N GLY A 67 -9.09 -5.40 -3.42
CA GLY A 67 -9.75 -4.13 -3.09
C GLY A 67 -10.96 -3.86 -3.98
N ARG A 68 -10.81 -4.02 -5.30
CA ARG A 68 -11.91 -3.86 -6.27
C ARG A 68 -13.01 -4.92 -6.10
N LEU A 69 -12.65 -6.17 -5.84
CA LEU A 69 -13.62 -7.23 -5.54
C LEU A 69 -14.39 -6.92 -4.26
N ARG A 70 -13.70 -6.47 -3.19
CA ARG A 70 -14.35 -6.07 -1.94
C ARG A 70 -15.37 -4.96 -2.16
N LEU A 71 -15.02 -3.92 -2.92
CA LEU A 71 -15.95 -2.82 -3.24
C LEU A 71 -17.11 -3.29 -4.11
N HIS A 72 -16.86 -4.18 -5.09
CA HIS A 72 -17.91 -4.77 -5.92
C HIS A 72 -18.93 -5.53 -5.05
N PHE A 73 -18.48 -6.39 -4.15
CA PHE A 73 -19.38 -7.12 -3.25
C PHE A 73 -20.07 -6.20 -2.25
N GLY A 74 -19.39 -5.22 -1.71
CA GLY A 74 -19.99 -4.21 -0.84
C GLY A 74 -21.19 -3.53 -1.48
N LYS A 75 -21.06 -3.14 -2.75
CA LYS A 75 -22.13 -2.51 -3.53
C LYS A 75 -23.22 -3.52 -3.96
N SER A 76 -22.83 -4.64 -4.57
CA SER A 76 -23.79 -5.61 -5.15
C SER A 76 -24.64 -6.32 -4.11
N LEU A 77 -24.13 -6.48 -2.90
CA LEU A 77 -24.83 -7.06 -1.76
C LEU A 77 -25.45 -6.01 -0.82
N ASN A 78 -25.39 -4.73 -1.19
CA ASN A 78 -25.92 -3.62 -0.41
C ASN A 78 -25.41 -3.58 1.04
N LEU A 79 -24.11 -3.87 1.23
CA LEU A 79 -23.46 -3.89 2.55
C LEU A 79 -22.88 -2.53 2.96
N ILE A 80 -22.83 -1.57 2.04
CA ILE A 80 -22.32 -0.22 2.30
C ILE A 80 -23.46 0.63 2.83
N ASP A 81 -23.35 1.08 4.07
CA ASP A 81 -24.29 2.00 4.69
C ASP A 81 -23.84 3.44 4.41
N GLU A 82 -24.42 4.07 3.39
CA GLU A 82 -24.07 5.41 2.95
C GLU A 82 -24.48 6.51 3.96
N SER A 83 -25.29 6.17 4.97
CA SER A 83 -25.66 7.13 6.04
C SER A 83 -24.54 7.32 7.08
N LYS A 84 -23.54 6.42 7.07
CA LYS A 84 -22.41 6.49 8.00
C LYS A 84 -21.29 7.36 7.47
N HIS A 85 -20.70 8.12 8.39
CA HIS A 85 -19.56 8.98 8.13
C HIS A 85 -18.33 8.45 8.86
N ASN A 86 -17.46 7.74 8.13
CA ASN A 86 -16.27 7.11 8.71
C ASN A 86 -15.00 7.81 8.19
N LEU A 87 -14.24 8.35 9.12
CA LEU A 87 -12.92 8.92 8.87
C LEU A 87 -11.85 7.98 9.42
N LEU A 88 -10.75 7.84 8.69
CA LEU A 88 -9.58 7.10 9.14
C LEU A 88 -8.29 7.74 8.59
N TRP A 89 -7.18 7.46 9.26
CA TRP A 89 -5.86 7.78 8.76
C TRP A 89 -5.22 6.55 8.12
N VAL A 90 -4.64 6.76 6.95
CA VAL A 90 -3.68 5.82 6.36
C VAL A 90 -2.30 6.35 6.66
N VAL A 91 -1.45 5.51 7.22
CA VAL A 91 -0.09 5.86 7.68
C VAL A 91 0.90 4.78 7.28
N ASP A 92 2.18 5.00 7.58
CA ASP A 92 3.25 4.01 7.32
C ASP A 92 3.41 3.65 5.84
N PHE A 93 3.22 4.61 4.95
CA PHE A 93 3.45 4.41 3.53
C PHE A 93 4.88 3.96 3.24
N PRO A 94 5.12 3.13 2.21
CA PRO A 94 6.47 2.92 1.70
C PRO A 94 7.12 4.25 1.34
N MET A 95 8.39 4.41 1.65
CA MET A 95 9.16 5.61 1.25
C MET A 95 9.44 5.60 -0.25
N PHE A 96 9.72 4.41 -0.80
CA PHE A 96 10.10 4.20 -2.19
C PHE A 96 9.22 3.13 -2.84
N GLU A 97 9.01 3.28 -4.14
CA GLU A 97 8.41 2.28 -5.01
C GLU A 97 9.40 1.92 -6.12
N TYR A 98 9.58 0.63 -6.39
CA TYR A 98 10.42 0.19 -7.49
C TYR A 98 9.65 0.31 -8.81
N SER A 99 10.19 1.08 -9.75
CA SER A 99 9.68 1.17 -11.11
C SER A 99 10.37 0.11 -11.98
N GLU A 100 9.61 -0.85 -12.48
CA GLU A 100 10.14 -1.84 -13.44
C GLU A 100 10.50 -1.18 -14.79
N GLU A 101 9.82 -0.13 -15.17
CA GLU A 101 10.06 0.64 -16.41
C GLU A 101 11.38 1.41 -16.33
N GLU A 102 11.62 2.09 -15.21
CA GLU A 102 12.84 2.89 -14.98
C GLU A 102 14.01 2.03 -14.45
N GLY A 103 13.75 0.82 -13.99
CA GLY A 103 14.75 -0.07 -13.40
C GLY A 103 15.35 0.45 -12.09
N ARG A 104 14.65 1.33 -11.36
CA ARG A 104 15.14 1.99 -10.15
C ARG A 104 14.03 2.29 -9.14
N TYR A 105 14.43 2.65 -7.93
CA TYR A 105 13.52 3.16 -6.93
C TYR A 105 13.13 4.63 -7.21
N MET A 106 11.85 4.92 -7.04
CA MET A 106 11.26 6.25 -7.12
C MET A 106 10.69 6.61 -5.76
N ALA A 107 10.60 7.91 -5.44
CA ALA A 107 9.90 8.33 -4.23
C ALA A 107 8.40 8.03 -4.39
N MET A 108 7.78 7.41 -3.38
CA MET A 108 6.34 7.13 -3.39
C MET A 108 5.51 8.42 -3.47
N HIS A 109 5.90 9.47 -2.73
CA HIS A 109 5.25 10.78 -2.73
C HIS A 109 6.16 11.82 -3.38
N HIS A 110 7.19 12.25 -2.65
CA HIS A 110 8.20 13.19 -3.17
C HIS A 110 9.49 13.10 -2.34
N PRO A 111 10.64 13.61 -2.88
CA PRO A 111 11.96 13.41 -2.26
C PRO A 111 12.18 14.16 -0.94
N PHE A 112 11.25 15.00 -0.51
CA PHE A 112 11.35 15.77 0.75
C PHE A 112 10.51 15.18 1.89
N THR A 113 9.79 14.09 1.65
CA THR A 113 9.09 13.33 2.69
C THR A 113 10.09 12.69 3.64
N SER A 114 9.87 12.81 4.95
CA SER A 114 10.75 12.21 5.94
C SER A 114 10.57 10.68 5.99
N PRO A 115 11.66 9.90 5.98
CA PRO A 115 11.60 8.50 6.36
C PRO A 115 11.24 8.38 7.85
N ASN A 116 10.71 7.23 8.25
CA ASN A 116 10.62 6.88 9.66
C ASN A 116 12.03 6.87 10.26
N LEU A 117 12.21 7.50 11.41
CA LEU A 117 13.53 7.63 12.06
C LEU A 117 14.17 6.26 12.35
N ALA A 118 13.37 5.24 12.65
CA ALA A 118 13.85 3.88 12.88
C ALA A 118 14.39 3.20 11.61
N ASP A 119 14.07 3.73 10.43
CA ASP A 119 14.44 3.14 9.15
C ASP A 119 15.58 3.90 8.43
N VAL A 120 16.09 4.99 9.01
CA VAL A 120 17.11 5.85 8.37
C VAL A 120 18.38 5.06 8.01
N ASP A 121 18.80 4.14 8.88
CA ASP A 121 19.99 3.32 8.65
C ASP A 121 19.86 2.37 7.45
N LYS A 122 18.62 2.03 7.05
CA LYS A 122 18.35 1.21 5.86
C LYS A 122 18.72 1.92 4.56
N LEU A 123 18.77 3.26 4.56
CA LEU A 123 19.25 4.03 3.41
C LEU A 123 20.70 3.69 3.06
N ASP A 124 21.55 3.48 4.08
CA ASP A 124 22.96 3.15 3.87
C ASP A 124 23.16 1.68 3.48
N SER A 125 22.28 0.77 3.94
CA SER A 125 22.35 -0.65 3.60
C SER A 125 21.76 -0.98 2.21
N GLY A 126 21.03 -0.03 1.59
CA GLY A 126 20.37 -0.25 0.30
C GLY A 126 19.04 -1.03 0.39
N ASP A 127 18.53 -1.30 1.58
CA ASP A 127 17.23 -1.97 1.81
C ASP A 127 16.06 -0.99 1.63
N LEU A 128 15.99 -0.37 0.45
CA LEU A 128 15.06 0.72 0.16
C LEU A 128 13.59 0.27 0.17
N GLY A 129 13.32 -0.98 -0.18
CA GLY A 129 11.95 -1.52 -0.23
C GLY A 129 11.27 -1.66 1.14
N ASN A 130 12.05 -1.64 2.23
CA ASN A 130 11.56 -1.79 3.60
C ASN A 130 11.63 -0.49 4.43
N ILE A 131 11.81 0.65 3.78
CA ILE A 131 11.78 1.96 4.43
C ILE A 131 10.37 2.51 4.39
N LYS A 132 9.84 2.87 5.56
CA LYS A 132 8.57 3.57 5.68
C LYS A 132 8.78 5.08 5.73
N SER A 133 7.82 5.82 5.20
CA SER A 133 7.77 7.28 5.30
C SER A 133 6.82 7.72 6.42
N ILE A 134 7.03 8.94 6.92
CA ILE A 134 6.08 9.62 7.80
C ILE A 134 5.13 10.46 6.91
N ALA A 135 4.45 9.76 6.00
CA ALA A 135 3.34 10.31 5.22
C ALA A 135 2.02 9.80 5.79
N TYR A 136 0.97 10.54 5.57
CA TYR A 136 -0.36 10.24 6.08
C TYR A 136 -1.44 10.83 5.18
N ASP A 137 -2.50 10.04 4.98
CA ASP A 137 -3.71 10.48 4.28
C ASP A 137 -4.92 10.38 5.20
N ILE A 138 -5.80 11.37 5.14
CA ILE A 138 -7.12 11.30 5.74
C ILE A 138 -8.11 10.78 4.71
N VAL A 139 -8.81 9.72 5.06
CA VAL A 139 -9.76 9.03 4.18
C VAL A 139 -11.15 9.10 4.79
N TYR A 140 -12.14 9.46 3.97
CA TYR A 140 -13.55 9.49 4.32
C TYR A 140 -14.32 8.52 3.43
N ASN A 141 -14.98 7.54 4.05
CA ASN A 141 -15.78 6.52 3.35
C ASN A 141 -15.07 5.89 2.14
N GLY A 142 -13.75 5.63 2.26
CA GLY A 142 -12.96 5.03 1.21
C GLY A 142 -12.43 6.00 0.14
N THR A 143 -12.65 7.30 0.30
CA THR A 143 -12.12 8.36 -0.58
C THR A 143 -11.10 9.19 0.17
N GLU A 144 -9.92 9.40 -0.41
CA GLU A 144 -8.93 10.32 0.14
C GLU A 144 -9.48 11.75 0.12
N LEU A 145 -9.52 12.39 1.29
CA LEU A 145 -9.87 13.80 1.43
C LEU A 145 -8.66 14.71 1.34
N GLY A 146 -7.52 14.21 1.72
CA GLY A 146 -6.29 14.96 1.70
C GLY A 146 -5.14 14.18 2.29
N GLY A 147 -3.93 14.65 2.07
CA GLY A 147 -2.72 14.00 2.52
C GLY A 147 -1.62 14.96 2.90
N GLY A 148 -0.63 14.44 3.54
CA GLY A 148 0.52 15.21 3.98
C GLY A 148 1.69 14.35 4.43
N SER A 149 2.72 15.02 4.88
CA SER A 149 3.88 14.33 5.44
C SER A 149 4.67 15.22 6.40
N VAL A 150 5.40 14.58 7.29
CA VAL A 150 6.54 15.22 7.94
C VAL A 150 7.65 15.40 6.92
N ARG A 151 8.29 16.54 6.92
CA ARG A 151 9.36 16.90 5.99
C ARG A 151 10.73 16.59 6.55
N ILE A 152 11.65 16.24 5.67
CA ILE A 152 13.07 16.15 6.03
C ILE A 152 13.55 17.55 6.40
N HIS A 153 14.17 17.66 7.58
CA HIS A 153 14.77 18.90 8.07
C HIS A 153 16.30 18.76 8.30
N SER A 154 16.82 17.54 8.14
CA SER A 154 18.27 17.26 8.20
C SER A 154 18.85 17.22 6.79
N SER A 155 19.90 18.04 6.56
CA SER A 155 20.63 18.03 5.28
C SER A 155 21.33 16.69 5.02
N GLU A 156 21.75 15.99 6.07
CA GLU A 156 22.36 14.65 5.95
C GLU A 156 21.34 13.61 5.44
N VAL A 157 20.17 13.56 6.06
CA VAL A 157 19.11 12.64 5.64
C VAL A 157 18.66 12.96 4.21
N GLN A 158 18.55 14.25 3.85
CA GLN A 158 18.17 14.66 2.50
C GLN A 158 19.17 14.19 1.43
N LYS A 159 20.46 14.28 1.71
CA LYS A 159 21.51 13.77 0.81
C LYS A 159 21.40 12.25 0.62
N LYS A 160 21.14 11.49 1.69
CA LYS A 160 20.93 10.04 1.60
C LYS A 160 19.72 9.69 0.73
N ILE A 161 18.62 10.44 0.85
CA ILE A 161 17.42 10.24 0.01
C ILE A 161 17.72 10.54 -1.46
N PHE A 162 18.40 11.65 -1.78
CA PHE A 162 18.77 11.95 -3.17
C PHE A 162 19.66 10.85 -3.76
N LYS A 163 20.65 10.38 -2.99
CA LYS A 163 21.51 9.26 -3.41
C LYS A 163 20.69 7.98 -3.64
N ALA A 164 19.74 7.66 -2.76
CA ALA A 164 18.86 6.50 -2.92
C ALA A 164 17.97 6.57 -4.18
N LEU A 165 17.62 7.80 -4.60
CA LEU A 165 16.87 8.07 -5.84
C LEU A 165 17.77 8.14 -7.07
N GLY A 166 19.10 7.94 -6.93
CA GLY A 166 20.05 7.97 -8.04
C GLY A 166 20.41 9.38 -8.53
N LEU A 167 20.14 10.43 -7.74
CA LEU A 167 20.54 11.79 -8.08
C LEU A 167 21.98 12.04 -7.66
N THR A 168 22.77 12.63 -8.56
CA THR A 168 24.10 13.16 -8.22
C THR A 168 23.97 14.45 -7.39
N GLU A 169 25.07 14.90 -6.74
CA GLU A 169 25.04 16.16 -6.01
C GLU A 169 24.78 17.36 -6.95
N GLU A 170 25.34 17.34 -8.16
CA GLU A 170 25.13 18.37 -9.16
C GLU A 170 23.67 18.45 -9.60
N GLU A 171 23.05 17.31 -9.91
CA GLU A 171 21.64 17.22 -10.27
C GLU A 171 20.71 17.67 -9.14
N ALA A 172 21.03 17.31 -7.89
CA ALA A 172 20.28 17.73 -6.72
C ALA A 172 20.37 19.26 -6.51
N ILE A 173 21.55 19.86 -6.73
CA ILE A 173 21.76 21.30 -6.63
C ILE A 173 21.07 22.04 -7.79
N GLU A 174 21.15 21.51 -9.01
CA GLU A 174 20.48 22.11 -10.16
C GLU A 174 18.95 22.16 -9.98
N LYS A 175 18.35 21.05 -9.51
CA LYS A 175 16.91 20.94 -9.37
C LYS A 175 16.36 21.58 -8.09
N PHE A 176 17.10 21.48 -6.98
CA PHE A 176 16.61 21.78 -5.63
C PHE A 176 17.57 22.65 -4.80
N GLY A 177 18.55 23.31 -5.44
CA GLY A 177 19.64 23.98 -4.75
C GLY A 177 19.19 24.99 -3.71
N PHE A 178 18.11 25.75 -3.96
CA PHE A 178 17.60 26.72 -2.99
C PHE A 178 17.10 26.04 -1.71
N MET A 179 16.42 24.88 -1.80
CA MET A 179 15.97 24.12 -0.65
C MET A 179 17.12 23.44 0.09
N VAL A 180 18.05 22.84 -0.65
CA VAL A 180 19.26 22.23 -0.06
C VAL A 180 20.06 23.26 0.73
N ASN A 181 20.22 24.46 0.20
CA ASN A 181 20.87 25.56 0.88
C ASN A 181 20.09 26.01 2.11
N ALA A 182 18.76 26.10 2.05
CA ALA A 182 17.93 26.47 3.19
C ALA A 182 18.08 25.50 4.37
N LEU A 183 18.20 24.20 4.11
CA LEU A 183 18.42 23.19 5.15
C LEU A 183 19.72 23.42 5.95
N GLN A 184 20.73 24.05 5.36
CA GLN A 184 22.00 24.35 6.02
C GLN A 184 21.90 25.44 7.09
N TYR A 185 20.85 26.27 7.03
CA TYR A 185 20.61 27.33 8.02
C TYR A 185 19.84 26.86 9.28
N GLY A 186 19.55 25.55 9.41
CA GLY A 186 18.90 25.01 10.58
C GLY A 186 17.37 25.01 10.44
N THR A 187 16.85 24.28 9.46
CA THR A 187 15.42 24.12 9.25
C THR A 187 14.77 23.40 10.45
N PRO A 188 13.71 23.95 11.06
CA PRO A 188 12.99 23.28 12.14
C PRO A 188 12.22 22.07 11.63
N PRO A 189 11.93 21.07 12.47
CA PRO A 189 10.95 20.04 12.15
C PRO A 189 9.62 20.66 11.73
N HIS A 190 9.09 20.23 10.60
CA HIS A 190 7.84 20.75 10.06
C HIS A 190 7.06 19.67 9.32
N ALA A 191 5.78 19.85 9.23
CA ALA A 191 4.85 18.96 8.54
C ALA A 191 3.72 19.79 7.91
N GLY A 192 2.98 19.19 7.00
CA GLY A 192 1.84 19.84 6.38
C GLY A 192 0.76 18.83 5.98
N LEU A 193 -0.44 19.33 5.85
CA LEU A 193 -1.61 18.60 5.35
C LEU A 193 -2.33 19.51 4.35
N ALA A 194 -2.67 18.95 3.19
CA ALA A 194 -3.56 19.59 2.22
C ALA A 194 -4.85 18.77 2.11
N ILE A 195 -5.98 19.43 2.23
CA ILE A 195 -7.31 18.83 2.07
C ILE A 195 -7.87 19.30 0.74
N GLY A 196 -8.29 18.35 -0.12
CA GLY A 196 -8.99 18.62 -1.36
C GLY A 196 -10.44 19.06 -1.08
N LEU A 197 -10.98 19.90 -1.95
CA LEU A 197 -12.39 20.35 -1.91
C LEU A 197 -13.21 19.55 -2.93
#